data_9b7d24fe2f185ecd72007fbcc5e9d18d
#
_entry.id   9b7d24fe2f185ecd72007fbcc5e9d18d
#
_cell.length_a   1.000
_cell.length_b   1.000
_cell.length_c   1.000
_cell.angle_alpha   90.00
_cell.angle_beta   90.00
_cell.angle_gamma   90.00
#
_symmetry.space_group_name_H-M   'P 1'
#
loop_
_entity.id
_entity.type
_entity.pdbx_description
1 polymer ?
#
loop_
_entity_poly.entity_id
_entity_poly.type
_entity_poly.pdbx_seq_one_letter_code
_entity_poly.pdbx_strand_id
1 'polypeptide(L)'
;MALRKILTIPDSILRQKSLPVDKVNKEIKTLMDDMLNTMYDAPGIGLAAIQIGIPKRIVVMDLSKDPEKKNPMYFVNPEITWKSDLKSTYEEGCLSIPNQFAKIDRPEKCNIKFLDYDGNHKEIKAEGLLSTCIQHEIDHLDGVLFIDYLSKLKKDIIIKKVSKDKKETERVVV
;
A
#
# COMPACT_ATOMS: atom_id res chain seq x y z
N MET A 1 7.36 7.85 -17.97
CA MET A 1 6.67 7.53 -16.71
C MET A 1 5.18 7.38 -16.99
N ALA A 2 4.68 6.17 -16.80
CA ALA A 2 3.31 5.83 -17.13
C ALA A 2 2.43 5.84 -15.87
N LEU A 3 1.17 6.25 -16.01
CA LEU A 3 0.16 6.05 -15.00
C LEU A 3 -0.44 4.65 -15.13
N ARG A 4 -0.60 3.96 -14.03
CA ARG A 4 -1.16 2.62 -13.96
C ARG A 4 -2.56 2.66 -13.36
N LYS A 5 -3.42 1.74 -13.79
CA LYS A 5 -4.74 1.61 -13.20
C LYS A 5 -4.64 0.96 -11.81
N ILE A 6 -5.21 1.61 -10.80
CA ILE A 6 -5.32 1.05 -9.46
C ILE A 6 -6.52 0.11 -9.41
N LEU A 7 -6.27 -1.14 -9.00
CA LEU A 7 -7.30 -2.14 -8.82
C LEU A 7 -8.02 -1.90 -7.49
N THR A 8 -9.31 -2.14 -7.48
CA THR A 8 -10.15 -1.98 -6.29
C THR A 8 -10.83 -3.28 -5.92
N ILE A 9 -11.20 -3.43 -4.64
CA ILE A 9 -11.99 -4.57 -4.21
C ILE A 9 -13.29 -4.65 -5.01
N PRO A 10 -13.80 -5.83 -5.33
CA PRO A 10 -13.38 -7.16 -4.86
C PRO A 10 -12.39 -7.90 -5.79
N ASP A 11 -11.54 -7.20 -6.53
CA ASP A 11 -10.59 -7.84 -7.44
C ASP A 11 -9.74 -8.88 -6.70
N SER A 12 -9.74 -10.13 -7.18
CA SER A 12 -9.06 -11.25 -6.53
C SER A 12 -7.53 -11.13 -6.52
N ILE A 13 -6.94 -10.34 -7.43
CA ILE A 13 -5.50 -10.11 -7.47
C ILE A 13 -5.01 -9.49 -6.16
N LEU A 14 -5.81 -8.63 -5.51
CA LEU A 14 -5.49 -7.99 -4.24
C LEU A 14 -5.30 -9.00 -3.09
N ARG A 15 -5.75 -10.24 -3.25
CA ARG A 15 -5.61 -11.31 -2.26
C ARG A 15 -4.43 -12.25 -2.53
N GLN A 16 -3.69 -12.02 -3.60
CA GLN A 16 -2.52 -12.83 -3.92
C GLN A 16 -1.33 -12.42 -3.07
N LYS A 17 -0.49 -13.41 -2.75
CA LYS A 17 0.79 -13.15 -2.12
C LYS A 17 1.81 -12.74 -3.18
N SER A 18 2.44 -11.61 -3.00
CA SER A 18 3.48 -11.10 -3.89
C SER A 18 4.78 -11.86 -3.74
N LEU A 19 5.51 -12.00 -4.84
CA LEU A 19 6.78 -12.74 -4.90
C LEU A 19 7.97 -11.79 -4.74
N PRO A 20 9.06 -12.26 -4.13
CA PRO A 20 10.30 -11.48 -4.02
C PRO A 20 10.84 -11.05 -5.38
N VAL A 21 11.51 -9.91 -5.39
CA VAL A 21 12.27 -9.40 -6.53
C VAL A 21 13.70 -9.93 -6.42
N ASP A 22 14.22 -10.55 -7.49
CA ASP A 22 15.57 -11.11 -7.48
C ASP A 22 16.65 -10.01 -7.49
N LYS A 23 16.45 -8.98 -8.31
CA LYS A 23 17.39 -7.89 -8.49
C LYS A 23 16.69 -6.59 -8.87
N VAL A 24 17.17 -5.48 -8.31
CA VAL A 24 16.74 -4.15 -8.71
C VAL A 24 17.46 -3.75 -9.99
N ASN A 25 16.83 -4.01 -11.12
CA ASN A 25 17.33 -3.65 -12.45
C ASN A 25 16.56 -2.43 -13.00
N LYS A 26 16.86 -2.06 -14.25
CA LYS A 26 16.19 -0.93 -14.92
C LYS A 26 14.67 -1.10 -15.00
N GLU A 27 14.19 -2.32 -15.24
CA GLU A 27 12.74 -2.62 -15.32
C GLU A 27 12.07 -2.37 -13.96
N ILE A 28 12.68 -2.81 -12.87
CA ILE A 28 12.18 -2.58 -11.51
C ILE A 28 12.20 -1.09 -11.16
N LYS A 29 13.24 -0.36 -11.53
CA LYS A 29 13.30 1.10 -11.33
C LYS A 29 12.18 1.82 -12.09
N THR A 30 11.96 1.46 -13.36
CA THR A 30 10.86 2.01 -14.17
C THR A 30 9.50 1.71 -13.53
N LEU A 31 9.31 0.49 -13.02
CA LEU A 31 8.08 0.12 -12.32
C LEU A 31 7.88 0.97 -11.06
N MET A 32 8.91 1.18 -10.25
CA MET A 32 8.84 2.03 -9.06
C MET A 32 8.50 3.48 -9.41
N ASP A 33 9.06 4.00 -10.50
CA ASP A 33 8.75 5.35 -10.98
C ASP A 33 7.29 5.47 -11.42
N ASP A 34 6.78 4.49 -12.18
CA ASP A 34 5.37 4.42 -12.58
C ASP A 34 4.44 4.34 -11.36
N MET A 35 4.81 3.52 -10.37
CA MET A 35 4.06 3.38 -9.11
C MET A 35 4.00 4.70 -8.35
N LEU A 36 5.12 5.39 -8.23
CA LEU A 36 5.19 6.66 -7.52
C LEU A 36 4.32 7.74 -8.18
N ASN A 37 4.39 7.85 -9.51
CA ASN A 37 3.54 8.77 -10.26
C ASN A 37 2.07 8.44 -10.13
N THR A 38 1.72 7.16 -10.19
CA THR A 38 0.35 6.68 -9.99
C THR A 38 -0.16 7.03 -8.60
N MET A 39 0.67 6.84 -7.58
CA MET A 39 0.35 7.19 -6.19
C MET A 39 0.07 8.70 -6.04
N TYR A 40 0.91 9.54 -6.62
CA TYR A 40 0.71 10.99 -6.56
C TYR A 40 -0.53 11.45 -7.31
N ASP A 41 -0.82 10.86 -8.46
CA ASP A 41 -2.01 11.18 -9.26
C ASP A 41 -3.30 10.80 -8.53
N ALA A 42 -3.29 9.72 -7.77
CA ALA A 42 -4.43 9.22 -6.99
C ALA A 42 -4.56 9.84 -5.59
N PRO A 43 -3.93 10.94 -5.28
CA PRO A 43 -3.40 11.53 -4.05
C PRO A 43 -3.32 10.57 -2.86
N GLY A 44 -2.47 9.55 -3.00
CA GLY A 44 -2.15 8.59 -1.94
C GLY A 44 -0.80 8.86 -1.30
N ILE A 45 -0.53 8.22 -0.18
CA ILE A 45 0.74 8.31 0.56
C ILE A 45 1.55 7.02 0.50
N GLY A 46 0.97 5.93 0.01
CA GLY A 46 1.61 4.64 -0.18
C GLY A 46 0.92 3.85 -1.28
N LEU A 47 1.67 2.98 -1.94
CA LEU A 47 1.16 2.08 -2.97
C LEU A 47 2.03 0.84 -3.06
N ALA A 48 1.40 -0.33 -3.03
CA ALA A 48 2.04 -1.62 -3.27
C ALA A 48 1.83 -2.06 -4.73
N ALA A 49 2.80 -2.75 -5.30
CA ALA A 49 2.75 -3.19 -6.70
C ALA A 49 1.53 -4.06 -7.03
N ILE A 50 1.07 -4.85 -6.09
CA ILE A 50 -0.14 -5.68 -6.28
C ILE A 50 -1.38 -4.84 -6.58
N GLN A 51 -1.45 -3.62 -6.08
CA GLN A 51 -2.59 -2.71 -6.31
C GLN A 51 -2.67 -2.23 -7.77
N ILE A 52 -1.62 -2.39 -8.54
CA ILE A 52 -1.62 -2.16 -9.99
C ILE A 52 -1.50 -3.47 -10.78
N GLY A 53 -1.80 -4.59 -10.14
CA GLY A 53 -1.86 -5.91 -10.78
C GLY A 53 -0.51 -6.61 -10.94
N ILE A 54 0.53 -6.16 -10.26
CA ILE A 54 1.88 -6.73 -10.35
C ILE A 54 2.24 -7.40 -9.01
N PRO A 55 2.23 -8.74 -8.94
CA PRO A 55 2.45 -9.46 -7.69
C PRO A 55 3.95 -9.56 -7.34
N LYS A 56 4.59 -8.42 -7.18
CA LYS A 56 5.99 -8.26 -6.74
C LYS A 56 6.06 -7.52 -5.42
N ARG A 57 7.01 -7.88 -4.58
CA ARG A 57 7.18 -7.27 -3.25
C ARG A 57 7.87 -5.90 -3.38
N ILE A 58 7.12 -4.92 -3.84
CA ILE A 58 7.56 -3.54 -4.03
C ILE A 58 6.52 -2.60 -3.44
N VAL A 59 6.98 -1.60 -2.68
CA VAL A 59 6.18 -0.54 -2.09
C VAL A 59 6.83 0.80 -2.36
N VAL A 60 6.03 1.81 -2.69
CA VAL A 60 6.45 3.20 -2.73
C VAL A 60 5.63 4.01 -1.74
N MET A 61 6.24 5.01 -1.12
CA MET A 61 5.60 5.86 -0.12
C MET A 61 6.16 7.27 -0.17
N ASP A 62 5.32 8.23 0.18
CA ASP A 62 5.75 9.59 0.48
C ASP A 62 4.81 10.19 1.54
N LEU A 63 5.34 10.45 2.72
CA LEU A 63 4.60 10.99 3.86
C LEU A 63 4.74 12.51 4.00
N SER A 64 5.43 13.18 3.04
CA SER A 64 5.56 14.64 3.08
C SER A 64 4.19 15.31 2.91
N LYS A 65 3.95 16.32 3.72
CA LYS A 65 2.71 17.11 3.66
C LYS A 65 2.80 18.27 2.66
N ASP A 66 4.01 18.61 2.27
CA ASP A 66 4.29 19.71 1.37
C ASP A 66 4.49 19.19 -0.06
N PRO A 67 3.58 19.50 -1.00
CA PRO A 67 3.70 19.04 -2.38
C PRO A 67 4.99 19.47 -3.09
N GLU A 68 5.62 20.55 -2.59
CA GLU A 68 6.88 21.06 -3.15
C GLU A 68 8.11 20.38 -2.55
N LYS A 69 7.95 19.70 -1.41
CA LYS A 69 9.03 19.01 -0.69
C LYS A 69 8.81 17.50 -0.68
N LYS A 70 8.68 16.92 -1.84
CA LYS A 70 8.51 15.47 -1.99
C LYS A 70 9.70 14.71 -1.39
N ASN A 71 9.41 13.65 -0.67
CA ASN A 71 10.39 12.76 -0.05
C ASN A 71 10.00 11.30 -0.29
N PRO A 72 10.10 10.82 -1.54
CA PRO A 72 9.70 9.46 -1.86
C PRO A 72 10.60 8.42 -1.21
N MET A 73 10.00 7.35 -0.74
CA MET A 73 10.66 6.19 -0.19
C MET A 73 10.29 4.94 -1.01
N TYR A 74 11.27 4.07 -1.23
CA TYR A 74 11.11 2.86 -2.03
C TYR A 74 11.53 1.66 -1.20
N PHE A 75 10.69 0.64 -1.19
CA PHE A 75 10.93 -0.58 -0.41
C PHE A 75 10.79 -1.79 -1.33
N VAL A 76 11.90 -2.42 -1.65
CA VAL A 76 11.92 -3.68 -2.40
C VAL A 76 12.22 -4.82 -1.44
N ASN A 77 11.41 -5.88 -1.50
CA ASN A 77 11.47 -7.01 -0.58
C ASN A 77 11.45 -6.59 0.90
N PRO A 78 10.53 -5.70 1.32
CA PRO A 78 10.49 -5.27 2.70
C PRO A 78 10.11 -6.42 3.63
N GLU A 79 10.79 -6.49 4.77
CA GLU A 79 10.57 -7.47 5.81
C GLU A 79 10.55 -6.79 7.18
N ILE A 80 9.51 -7.03 7.96
CA ILE A 80 9.42 -6.56 9.34
C ILE A 80 10.21 -7.51 10.22
N THR A 81 11.28 -7.02 10.84
CA THR A 81 12.16 -7.81 11.69
C THR A 81 11.82 -7.71 13.17
N TRP A 82 11.10 -6.68 13.56
CA TRP A 82 10.65 -6.46 14.93
C TRP A 82 9.43 -5.54 14.96
N LYS A 83 8.53 -5.76 15.90
CA LYS A 83 7.35 -4.93 16.17
C LYS A 83 7.25 -4.64 17.66
N SER A 84 6.80 -3.44 18.02
CA SER A 84 6.51 -3.10 19.40
C SER A 84 5.25 -3.81 19.92
N ASP A 85 5.19 -4.06 21.25
CA ASP A 85 3.97 -4.54 21.89
C ASP A 85 2.92 -3.43 21.99
N LEU A 86 3.35 -2.19 22.21
CA LEU A 86 2.48 -1.03 22.22
C LEU A 86 1.94 -0.77 20.82
N LYS A 87 0.66 -0.47 20.76
CA LYS A 87 -0.05 -0.13 19.52
C LYS A 87 -0.49 1.32 19.51
N SER A 88 -0.58 1.88 18.32
CA SER A 88 -1.21 3.18 18.07
C SER A 88 -2.40 3.00 17.15
N THR A 89 -3.37 3.89 17.26
CA THR A 89 -4.60 3.89 16.46
C THR A 89 -4.54 5.02 15.44
N TYR A 90 -4.68 4.68 14.16
CA TYR A 90 -4.83 5.65 13.09
C TYR A 90 -6.06 5.33 12.26
N GLU A 91 -6.70 6.36 11.73
CA GLU A 91 -7.71 6.19 10.71
C GLU A 91 -7.05 5.87 9.39
N GLU A 92 -7.28 4.66 8.87
CA GLU A 92 -6.73 4.18 7.62
C GLU A 92 -7.74 4.22 6.50
N GLY A 93 -7.25 4.52 5.30
CA GLY A 93 -7.93 4.38 4.04
C GLY A 93 -6.99 3.69 3.06
N CYS A 94 -7.49 3.33 1.89
CA CYS A 94 -6.71 2.63 0.88
C CYS A 94 -7.18 3.00 -0.52
N LEU A 95 -6.26 3.22 -1.44
CA LEU A 95 -6.59 3.52 -2.84
C LEU A 95 -7.37 2.38 -3.51
N SER A 96 -7.20 1.15 -3.03
CA SER A 96 -7.96 -0.03 -3.50
C SER A 96 -9.32 -0.20 -2.83
N ILE A 97 -9.63 0.61 -1.83
CA ILE A 97 -10.92 0.63 -1.10
C ILE A 97 -11.41 2.09 -1.05
N PRO A 98 -11.87 2.65 -2.19
CA PRO A 98 -12.15 4.08 -2.30
C PRO A 98 -13.22 4.56 -1.32
N ASN A 99 -13.01 5.74 -0.74
CA ASN A 99 -13.98 6.46 0.09
C ASN A 99 -14.40 5.72 1.37
N GLN A 100 -13.62 4.74 1.82
CA GLN A 100 -13.87 4.02 3.05
C GLN A 100 -12.70 4.18 4.00
N PHE A 101 -12.99 4.42 5.28
CA PHE A 101 -12.00 4.66 6.31
C PHE A 101 -12.39 3.90 7.59
N ALA A 102 -11.40 3.48 8.34
CA ALA A 102 -11.63 2.87 9.65
C ALA A 102 -10.42 3.05 10.55
N LYS A 103 -10.66 3.11 11.85
CA LYS A 103 -9.59 3.14 12.85
C LYS A 103 -9.01 1.75 13.01
N ILE A 104 -7.70 1.65 12.84
CA ILE A 104 -6.94 0.39 12.93
C ILE A 104 -5.84 0.54 13.98
N ASP A 105 -5.71 -0.47 14.82
CA ASP A 105 -4.64 -0.57 15.81
C ASP A 105 -3.48 -1.37 15.19
N ARG A 106 -2.30 -0.75 15.17
CA ARG A 106 -1.08 -1.40 14.70
C ARG A 106 0.07 -1.16 15.68
N PRO A 107 1.07 -2.04 15.71
CA PRO A 107 2.30 -1.76 16.44
C PRO A 107 2.82 -0.34 16.17
N GLU A 108 3.05 0.40 17.24
CA GLU A 108 3.47 1.81 17.18
C GLU A 108 4.83 1.96 16.50
N LYS A 109 5.71 0.96 16.69
CA LYS A 109 7.07 0.95 16.14
C LYS A 109 7.35 -0.39 15.47
N CYS A 110 8.15 -0.37 14.42
CA CYS A 110 8.67 -1.58 13.80
C CYS A 110 10.01 -1.33 13.13
N ASN A 111 10.80 -2.38 12.98
CA ASN A 111 12.05 -2.35 12.23
C ASN A 111 11.83 -3.07 10.90
N ILE A 112 12.39 -2.51 9.84
CA ILE A 112 12.18 -3.02 8.48
C ILE A 112 13.51 -3.12 7.77
N LYS A 113 13.79 -4.30 7.19
CA LYS A 113 14.87 -4.53 6.24
C LYS A 113 14.31 -4.51 4.84
N PHE A 114 15.02 -3.89 3.91
CA PHE A 114 14.57 -3.79 2.51
C PHE A 114 15.75 -3.46 1.59
N LEU A 115 15.51 -3.53 0.29
CA LEU A 115 16.39 -2.95 -0.72
C LEU A 115 15.82 -1.60 -1.12
N ASP A 116 16.69 -0.60 -1.25
CA ASP A 116 16.29 0.74 -1.70
C ASP A 116 16.14 0.81 -3.23
N TYR A 117 15.90 2.01 -3.76
CA TYR A 117 15.76 2.25 -5.20
C TYR A 117 16.96 1.77 -6.03
N ASP A 118 18.16 1.81 -5.46
CA ASP A 118 19.38 1.37 -6.14
C ASP A 118 19.75 -0.10 -5.86
N GLY A 119 18.95 -0.80 -5.08
CA GLY A 119 19.18 -2.19 -4.74
C GLY A 119 20.13 -2.39 -3.55
N ASN A 120 20.42 -1.34 -2.79
CA ASN A 120 21.24 -1.42 -1.60
C ASN A 120 20.43 -1.90 -0.39
N HIS A 121 21.02 -2.75 0.44
CA HIS A 121 20.42 -3.19 1.69
C HIS A 121 20.30 -2.03 2.68
N LYS A 122 19.11 -1.82 3.20
CA LYS A 122 18.78 -0.80 4.20
C LYS A 122 18.00 -1.42 5.35
N GLU A 123 18.11 -0.78 6.49
CA GLU A 123 17.27 -1.07 7.65
C GLU A 123 16.84 0.25 8.26
N ILE A 124 15.55 0.37 8.58
CA ILE A 124 14.99 1.55 9.24
C ILE A 124 14.22 1.14 10.50
N LYS A 125 14.19 2.05 11.46
CA LYS A 125 13.32 2.00 12.63
C LYS A 125 12.16 2.95 12.38
N ALA A 126 10.98 2.40 12.12
CA ALA A 126 9.78 3.17 11.83
C ALA A 126 8.97 3.39 13.11
N GLU A 127 8.43 4.59 13.27
CA GLU A 127 7.50 4.95 14.34
C GLU A 127 6.41 5.89 13.83
N GLY A 128 5.33 6.03 14.58
CA GLY A 128 4.22 6.90 14.22
C GLY A 128 3.57 6.53 12.89
N LEU A 129 3.28 7.54 12.06
CA LEU A 129 2.62 7.34 10.77
C LEU A 129 3.42 6.44 9.83
N LEU A 130 4.74 6.55 9.82
CA LEU A 130 5.60 5.69 9.00
C LEU A 130 5.42 4.21 9.36
N SER A 131 5.39 3.89 10.66
CA SER A 131 5.16 2.50 11.12
C SER A 131 3.80 1.98 10.65
N THR A 132 2.76 2.77 10.80
CA THR A 132 1.41 2.39 10.34
C THR A 132 1.35 2.21 8.83
N CYS A 133 1.87 3.15 8.07
CA CYS A 133 1.81 3.09 6.60
C CYS A 133 2.61 1.91 6.04
N ILE A 134 3.83 1.69 6.50
CA ILE A 134 4.63 0.58 5.97
C ILE A 134 4.02 -0.78 6.31
N GLN A 135 3.42 -0.93 7.49
CA GLN A 135 2.72 -2.16 7.84
C GLN A 135 1.49 -2.38 6.96
N HIS A 136 0.73 -1.32 6.67
CA HIS A 136 -0.40 -1.37 5.74
C HIS A 136 0.04 -1.84 4.34
N GLU A 137 1.13 -1.29 3.83
CA GLU A 137 1.64 -1.63 2.50
C GLU A 137 2.24 -3.05 2.44
N ILE A 138 2.95 -3.48 3.49
CA ILE A 138 3.46 -4.86 3.57
C ILE A 138 2.30 -5.86 3.64
N ASP A 139 1.22 -5.53 4.33
CA ASP A 139 0.00 -6.35 4.32
C ASP A 139 -0.50 -6.63 2.91
N HIS A 140 -0.51 -5.61 2.04
CA HIS A 140 -0.88 -5.79 0.62
C HIS A 140 -0.01 -6.85 -0.06
N LEU A 141 1.28 -6.92 0.26
CA LEU A 141 2.20 -7.91 -0.31
C LEU A 141 1.85 -9.34 0.12
N ASP A 142 1.12 -9.49 1.21
CA ASP A 142 0.66 -10.77 1.75
C ASP A 142 -0.83 -11.03 1.49
N GLY A 143 -1.48 -10.19 0.69
CA GLY A 143 -2.90 -10.31 0.36
C GLY A 143 -3.85 -9.87 1.46
N VAL A 144 -3.37 -9.09 2.43
CA VAL A 144 -4.13 -8.58 3.57
C VAL A 144 -4.54 -7.13 3.34
N LEU A 145 -5.79 -6.81 3.60
CA LEU A 145 -6.35 -5.47 3.51
C LEU A 145 -6.72 -4.94 4.90
N PHE A 146 -6.73 -3.61 5.07
CA PHE A 146 -7.03 -3.03 6.39
C PHE A 146 -8.42 -3.44 6.92
N ILE A 147 -9.38 -3.69 6.05
CA ILE A 147 -10.72 -4.15 6.43
C ILE A 147 -10.71 -5.54 7.08
N ASP A 148 -9.64 -6.31 6.90
CA ASP A 148 -9.50 -7.62 7.54
C ASP A 148 -9.33 -7.53 9.07
N TYR A 149 -8.94 -6.36 9.58
CA TYR A 149 -8.84 -6.08 11.01
C TYR A 149 -10.19 -5.67 11.64
N LEU A 150 -11.22 -5.48 10.83
CA LEU A 150 -12.54 -5.08 11.29
C LEU A 150 -13.41 -6.30 11.60
N SER A 151 -14.52 -6.07 12.30
CA SER A 151 -15.54 -7.11 12.47
C SER A 151 -16.08 -7.55 11.10
N LYS A 152 -16.54 -8.79 11.01
CA LYS A 152 -17.13 -9.31 9.77
C LYS A 152 -18.25 -8.42 9.24
N LEU A 153 -19.11 -7.91 10.13
CA LEU A 153 -20.20 -7.02 9.75
C LEU A 153 -19.70 -5.72 9.10
N LYS A 154 -18.72 -5.05 9.72
CA LYS A 154 -18.13 -3.81 9.17
C LYS A 154 -17.43 -4.06 7.84
N LYS A 155 -16.66 -5.14 7.76
CA LYS A 155 -15.98 -5.56 6.53
C LYS A 155 -16.98 -5.78 5.39
N ASP A 156 -18.04 -6.55 5.62
CA ASP A 156 -19.06 -6.85 4.60
C ASP A 156 -19.78 -5.58 4.14
N ILE A 157 -20.08 -4.65 5.03
CA ILE A 157 -20.70 -3.37 4.69
C ILE A 157 -19.79 -2.56 3.75
N ILE A 158 -18.50 -2.48 4.04
CA ILE A 158 -17.52 -1.77 3.21
C ILE A 158 -17.43 -2.41 1.82
N ILE A 159 -17.33 -3.73 1.74
CA ILE A 159 -17.24 -4.45 0.47
C ILE A 159 -18.48 -4.19 -0.38
N LYS A 160 -19.66 -4.23 0.21
CA LYS A 160 -20.92 -3.94 -0.50
C LYS A 160 -20.98 -2.51 -1.02
N LYS A 161 -20.56 -1.52 -0.22
CA LYS A 161 -20.54 -0.10 -0.63
C LYS A 161 -19.60 0.12 -1.81
N VAL A 162 -18.37 -0.40 -1.75
CA VAL A 162 -17.38 -0.24 -2.81
C VAL A 162 -17.87 -0.94 -4.09
N SER A 163 -18.40 -2.15 -3.99
CA SER A 163 -18.94 -2.88 -5.14
C SER A 163 -20.11 -2.17 -5.79
N LYS A 164 -21.00 -1.57 -5.00
CA LYS A 164 -22.12 -0.77 -5.50
C LYS A 164 -21.65 0.49 -6.23
N ASP A 165 -20.75 1.26 -5.63
CA ASP A 165 -20.21 2.48 -6.21
C ASP A 165 -19.46 2.19 -7.52
N LYS A 166 -18.72 1.09 -7.60
CA LYS A 166 -18.04 0.63 -8.81
C LYS A 166 -19.04 0.34 -9.94
N LYS A 167 -20.13 -0.36 -9.67
CA LYS A 167 -21.19 -0.66 -10.65
C LYS A 167 -21.88 0.61 -11.14
N GLU A 168 -22.19 1.56 -10.27
CA GLU A 168 -22.80 2.83 -10.63
C GLU A 168 -21.88 3.65 -11.54
N THR A 169 -20.59 3.72 -11.22
CA THR A 169 -19.59 4.40 -12.06
C THR A 169 -19.48 3.76 -13.45
N GLU A 170 -19.45 2.43 -13.53
CA GLU A 170 -19.43 1.71 -14.80
C GLU A 170 -20.69 1.97 -15.65
N ARG A 171 -21.86 2.11 -15.02
CA ARG A 171 -23.12 2.45 -15.72
C ARG A 171 -23.14 3.86 -16.31
N VAL A 172 -22.51 4.81 -15.63
CA VAL A 172 -22.49 6.23 -16.08
C VAL A 172 -21.56 6.42 -17.29
N VAL A 173 -20.58 5.56 -17.47
CA VAL A 173 -19.63 5.63 -18.59
C VAL A 173 -20.19 5.07 -19.88
N VAL A 174 -21.32 4.38 -19.84
CA VAL A 174 -22.03 3.90 -21.04
C VAL A 174 -22.99 4.96 -21.54
#